data_896e4b160c4f317679f5920729cce839
#
_entry.id   896e4b160c4f317679f5920729cce839
#
_cell.length_a   1.000
_cell.length_b   1.000
_cell.length_c   1.000
_cell.angle_alpha   90.00
_cell.angle_beta   90.00
_cell.angle_gamma   90.00
#
_symmetry.space_group_name_H-M   'P 1'
#
loop_
_entity.id
_entity.type
_entity.pdbx_description
1 polymer ?
#
loop_
_entity_poly.entity_id
_entity_poly.type
_entity_poly.pdbx_seq_one_letter_code
_entity_poly.pdbx_strand_id
1 'polypeptide(L)'
;MGMNKRKLALGDRNIIGARVTEARTAQGILQKDLLARLQVKGVDISLPALSLLEGQKRPVSDIELKALAEVLQVDVRWLLGMI
;
A
#
# COMPACT_ATOMS: atom_id res chain seq x y z
N MET A 1 -23.60 -11.26 -3.64
CA MET A 1 -23.19 -10.69 -3.94
C MET A 1 -22.02 -10.34 -4.71
N GLY A 2 -21.80 -9.67 -5.53
CA GLY A 2 -20.73 -9.31 -6.40
C GLY A 2 -19.50 -8.74 -5.71
N MET A 3 -19.65 -8.43 -4.44
CA MET A 3 -18.55 -7.80 -3.75
C MET A 3 -17.30 -8.63 -3.66
N ASN A 4 -17.45 -9.90 -3.38
CA ASN A 4 -16.29 -10.76 -3.27
C ASN A 4 -15.60 -10.95 -4.59
N LYS A 5 -16.37 -11.07 -5.64
CA LYS A 5 -15.78 -11.19 -6.95
C LYS A 5 -15.02 -9.96 -7.32
N ARG A 6 -15.57 -8.79 -7.00
CA ARG A 6 -14.92 -7.56 -7.29
C ARG A 6 -13.60 -7.43 -6.56
N LYS A 7 -13.57 -7.87 -5.29
CA LYS A 7 -12.34 -7.84 -4.55
C LYS A 7 -11.27 -8.70 -5.18
N LEU A 8 -11.63 -9.88 -5.61
CA LEU A 8 -10.68 -10.76 -6.25
C LEU A 8 -10.17 -10.18 -7.56
N ALA A 9 -11.05 -9.52 -8.29
CA ALA A 9 -10.65 -8.91 -9.55
C ALA A 9 -9.73 -7.71 -9.36
N LEU A 10 -9.80 -7.09 -8.19
CA LEU A 10 -8.97 -5.93 -7.92
C LEU A 10 -7.60 -6.27 -7.36
N GLY A 11 -7.26 -7.51 -7.34
CA GLY A 11 -6.03 -7.93 -6.72
C GLY A 11 -6.39 -8.66 -5.45
N ASP A 12 -5.86 -9.75 -5.23
CA ASP A 12 -6.34 -10.72 -4.35
C ASP A 12 -6.43 -10.34 -2.91
N ARG A 13 -5.55 -9.51 -2.42
CA ARG A 13 -5.33 -9.41 -1.02
C ARG A 13 -5.45 -8.02 -0.44
N ASN A 14 -5.36 -6.99 -1.26
CA ASN A 14 -5.55 -5.64 -0.77
C ASN A 14 -6.03 -4.74 -1.91
N ILE A 15 -6.62 -3.61 -1.56
CA ILE A 15 -7.15 -2.68 -2.55
C ILE A 15 -6.32 -1.40 -2.67
N ILE A 16 -5.28 -1.27 -1.85
CA ILE A 16 -4.52 -0.01 -1.79
C ILE A 16 -3.23 -0.03 -2.60
N GLY A 17 -2.74 -1.22 -2.98
CA GLY A 17 -1.41 -1.35 -3.54
C GLY A 17 -1.15 -0.49 -4.76
N ALA A 18 -2.12 -0.42 -5.68
CA ALA A 18 -1.95 0.39 -6.88
C ALA A 18 -1.78 1.86 -6.55
N ARG A 19 -2.52 2.37 -5.57
CA ARG A 19 -2.40 3.77 -5.16
C ARG A 19 -1.13 4.03 -4.36
N VAL A 20 -0.65 3.04 -3.63
CA VAL A 20 0.67 3.15 -3.00
C VAL A 20 1.73 3.35 -4.08
N THR A 21 1.71 2.54 -5.12
CA THR A 21 2.65 2.67 -6.23
C THR A 21 2.50 4.04 -6.91
N GLU A 22 1.27 4.45 -7.15
CA GLU A 22 0.99 5.73 -7.79
C GLU A 22 1.56 6.90 -6.98
N ALA A 23 1.29 6.93 -5.68
CA ALA A 23 1.77 8.00 -4.81
C ALA A 23 3.30 8.00 -4.72
N ARG A 24 3.87 6.79 -4.61
CA ARG A 24 5.31 6.64 -4.51
C ARG A 24 6.01 7.16 -5.78
N THR A 25 5.55 6.70 -6.93
CA THR A 25 6.19 7.08 -8.19
C THR A 25 5.96 8.55 -8.52
N ALA A 26 4.80 9.10 -8.18
CA ALA A 26 4.52 10.51 -8.38
C ALA A 26 5.48 11.40 -7.59
N GLN A 27 5.98 10.89 -6.46
CA GLN A 27 6.92 11.63 -5.63
C GLN A 27 8.37 11.30 -5.96
N GLY A 28 8.62 10.43 -6.92
CA GLY A 28 9.96 10.03 -7.30
C GLY A 28 10.66 9.16 -6.27
N ILE A 29 9.90 8.45 -5.46
CA ILE A 29 10.45 7.63 -4.37
C ILE A 29 10.64 6.20 -4.88
N LEU A 30 11.83 5.65 -4.69
CA LEU A 30 12.08 4.24 -5.01
C LEU A 30 11.49 3.35 -3.93
N GLN A 31 11.22 2.08 -4.28
CA GLN A 31 10.70 1.13 -3.29
C GLN A 31 11.60 1.03 -2.06
N LYS A 32 12.92 1.02 -2.26
CA LYS A 32 13.85 0.93 -1.14
C LYS A 32 13.75 2.13 -0.21
N ASP A 33 13.45 3.30 -0.77
CA ASP A 33 13.30 4.52 0.02
C ASP A 33 12.01 4.48 0.83
N LEU A 34 10.93 4.00 0.20
CA LEU A 34 9.68 3.82 0.90
C LEU A 34 9.84 2.82 2.03
N LEU A 35 10.56 1.73 1.77
CA LEU A 35 10.83 0.72 2.79
C LEU A 35 11.54 1.33 4.00
N ALA A 36 12.57 2.14 3.75
CA ALA A 36 13.31 2.78 4.82
C ALA A 36 12.40 3.69 5.66
N ARG A 37 11.51 4.43 5.01
CA ARG A 37 10.57 5.31 5.72
C ARG A 37 9.58 4.52 6.57
N LEU A 38 9.12 3.38 6.05
CA LEU A 38 8.23 2.51 6.81
C LEU A 38 8.94 1.93 8.03
N GLN A 39 10.21 1.57 7.89
CA GLN A 39 10.98 1.05 9.00
C GLN A 39 11.14 2.09 10.11
N VAL A 40 11.31 3.35 9.75
CA VAL A 40 11.37 4.43 10.74
C VAL A 40 10.05 4.52 11.51
N LYS A 41 8.95 4.19 10.87
CA LYS A 41 7.63 4.18 11.53
C LYS A 41 7.38 2.89 12.31
N GLY A 42 8.34 1.99 12.37
CA GLY A 42 8.19 0.74 13.09
C GLY A 42 7.55 -0.38 12.30
N VAL A 43 7.39 -0.20 10.99
CA VAL A 43 6.85 -1.25 10.13
C VAL A 43 8.00 -2.06 9.56
N ASP A 44 8.07 -3.32 9.97
CA ASP A 44 9.18 -4.18 9.60
C ASP A 44 8.74 -5.17 8.53
N ILE A 45 8.86 -4.78 7.30
CA ILE A 45 8.59 -5.66 6.17
C ILE A 45 9.80 -5.69 5.24
N SER A 46 9.93 -6.76 4.48
CA SER A 46 11.03 -6.90 3.53
C SER A 46 10.69 -6.22 2.21
N LEU A 47 11.70 -6.01 1.38
CA LEU A 47 11.48 -5.44 0.06
C LEU A 47 10.59 -6.33 -0.81
N PRO A 48 10.77 -7.66 -0.84
CA PRO A 48 9.82 -8.51 -1.57
C PRO A 48 8.39 -8.39 -1.03
N ALA A 49 8.22 -8.25 0.29
CA ALA A 49 6.89 -8.08 0.86
C ALA A 49 6.26 -6.75 0.42
N LEU A 50 7.04 -5.69 0.36
CA LEU A 50 6.54 -4.41 -0.15
C LEU A 50 6.15 -4.52 -1.62
N SER A 51 6.94 -5.24 -2.40
CA SER A 51 6.61 -5.46 -3.80
C SER A 51 5.28 -6.19 -3.96
N LEU A 52 5.05 -7.20 -3.13
CA LEU A 52 3.77 -7.93 -3.14
C LEU A 52 2.62 -7.02 -2.71
N LEU A 53 2.87 -6.15 -1.75
CA LEU A 53 1.86 -5.20 -1.30
C LEU A 53 1.46 -4.26 -2.43
N GLU A 54 2.43 -3.68 -3.11
CA GLU A 54 2.17 -2.78 -4.23
C GLU A 54 1.49 -3.51 -5.38
N GLY A 55 1.77 -4.79 -5.54
CA GLY A 55 1.12 -5.62 -6.54
C GLY A 55 -0.24 -6.16 -6.13
N GLN A 56 -0.72 -5.79 -4.97
CA GLN A 56 -2.01 -6.22 -4.44
C GLN A 56 -2.07 -7.73 -4.21
N LYS A 57 -0.93 -8.32 -3.86
CA LYS A 57 -0.83 -9.77 -3.70
C LYS A 57 -0.56 -10.23 -2.29
N ARG A 58 -0.63 -9.31 -1.33
CA ARG A 58 -0.56 -9.66 0.09
C ARG A 58 -1.53 -8.78 0.86
N PRO A 59 -2.04 -9.24 2.00
CA PRO A 59 -2.88 -8.41 2.87
C PRO A 59 -2.08 -7.25 3.44
N VAL A 60 -2.78 -6.19 3.80
CA VAL A 60 -2.21 -5.02 4.44
C VAL A 60 -2.88 -4.85 5.79
N SER A 61 -2.09 -4.78 6.85
CA SER A 61 -2.63 -4.54 8.17
C SER A 61 -2.99 -3.07 8.32
N ASP A 62 -3.83 -2.76 9.32
CA ASP A 62 -4.19 -1.38 9.59
C ASP A 62 -2.97 -0.56 10.03
N ILE A 63 -2.03 -1.19 10.73
CA ILE A 63 -0.78 -0.54 11.11
C ILE A 63 0.02 -0.15 9.87
N GLU A 64 0.11 -1.05 8.90
CA GLU A 64 0.80 -0.78 7.64
C GLU A 64 0.10 0.30 6.84
N LEU A 65 -1.23 0.24 6.79
CA LEU A 65 -2.01 1.23 6.07
C LEU A 65 -1.80 2.63 6.64
N LYS A 66 -1.84 2.75 7.95
CA LYS A 66 -1.63 4.02 8.61
C LYS A 66 -0.22 4.57 8.31
N ALA A 67 0.79 3.72 8.42
CA ALA A 67 2.17 4.12 8.16
C ALA A 67 2.35 4.55 6.71
N LEU A 68 1.77 3.82 5.76
CA LEU A 68 1.85 4.16 4.34
C LEU A 68 1.24 5.54 4.07
N ALA A 69 0.08 5.81 4.64
CA ALA A 69 -0.56 7.11 4.46
C ALA A 69 0.34 8.23 5.01
N GLU A 70 0.96 7.99 6.16
CA GLU A 70 1.82 8.98 6.79
C GLU A 70 3.08 9.25 6.00
N VAL A 71 3.79 8.19 5.59
CA VAL A 71 5.06 8.37 4.89
C VAL A 71 4.88 8.89 3.47
N LEU A 72 3.77 8.58 2.84
CA LEU A 72 3.45 9.09 1.50
C LEU A 72 2.72 10.42 1.56
N GLN A 73 2.31 10.84 2.75
CA GLN A 73 1.60 12.11 2.96
C GLN A 73 0.33 12.19 2.13
N VAL A 74 -0.43 11.11 2.15
CA VAL A 74 -1.72 11.04 1.46
C VAL A 74 -2.82 10.72 2.46
N ASP A 75 -4.03 11.08 2.11
CA ASP A 75 -5.20 10.76 2.93
C ASP A 75 -5.44 9.26 2.86
N VAL A 76 -5.64 8.62 4.02
CA VAL A 76 -5.89 7.18 4.06
C VAL A 76 -7.14 6.82 3.26
N ARG A 77 -8.13 7.70 3.19
CA ARG A 77 -9.33 7.46 2.41
C ARG A 77 -9.02 7.40 0.92
N TRP A 78 -8.04 8.19 0.47
CA TRP A 78 -7.62 8.12 -0.92
C TRP A 78 -6.96 6.78 -1.22
N LEU A 79 -6.13 6.27 -0.31
CA LEU A 79 -5.54 4.94 -0.49
C LEU A 79 -6.63 3.88 -0.59
N LEU A 80 -7.70 4.03 0.18
CA LEU A 80 -8.79 3.08 0.22
C LEU A 80 -9.80 3.27 -0.92
N GLY A 81 -9.60 4.27 -1.76
CA GLY A 81 -10.50 4.51 -2.87
C GLY A 81 -11.81 5.17 -2.47
N MET A 82 -11.83 5.85 -1.33
CA MET A 82 -13.04 6.48 -0.82
C MET A 82 -13.18 7.93 -1.26
N ILE A 83 -12.12 8.50 -1.73
CA ILE A 83 -12.13 9.85 -2.30
C ILE A 83 -11.22 9.92 -3.50
#